data_0eb85d696145b444518c931613c0c515
#
_entry.id   0eb85d696145b444518c931613c0c515
#
_cell.length_a   1.000
_cell.length_b   1.000
_cell.length_c   1.000
_cell.angle_alpha   90.00
_cell.angle_beta   90.00
_cell.angle_gamma   90.00
#
_symmetry.space_group_name_H-M   'P 1'
#
loop_
_entity.id
_entity.type
_entity.pdbx_description
1 polymer ?
#
loop_
_entity_poly.entity_id
_entity_poly.type
_entity_poly.pdbx_seq_one_letter_code
_entity_poly.pdbx_strand_id
1 'polypeptide(L)'
;LEDYLFCINDDGFIAKRLSPNDQDYNMVLKQARSEETLMELTEGQYLLPGFIDLHIHAPQWAQTGTALDLPLYEWLNTYTFPLEAKFSDITFAEETYSHLVDTLLGNGTTTALYFATIHEEASFLLAKICAEKGQRGLVGKVVMDDSAENPDFYRDASLEEALTGTERFIQRVKELNKTTKQGVYPVVTPRFVPSCTSEALEGLGKIAAKHDVHITSHCSESDWHTIM
;
A
#
# COMPACT_ATOMS: atom_id res chain seq x y z
N LEU A 1 -29.33 5.65 1.49
CA LEU A 1 -30.20 4.83 0.65
C LEU A 1 -30.77 3.71 1.53
N GLU A 2 -32.05 3.83 1.91
CA GLU A 2 -32.74 2.80 2.71
C GLU A 2 -33.39 1.80 1.76
N ASP A 3 -33.34 0.52 2.14
CA ASP A 3 -33.99 -0.60 1.42
C ASP A 3 -33.56 -0.80 -0.06
N TYR A 4 -32.39 -0.27 -0.44
CA TYR A 4 -31.85 -0.49 -1.77
C TYR A 4 -31.17 -1.85 -1.89
N LEU A 5 -31.30 -2.51 -3.05
CA LEU A 5 -30.48 -3.66 -3.42
C LEU A 5 -29.27 -3.21 -4.24
N PHE A 6 -28.10 -3.67 -3.84
CA PHE A 6 -26.87 -3.58 -4.61
C PHE A 6 -26.50 -4.97 -5.11
N CYS A 7 -26.57 -5.18 -6.43
CA CYS A 7 -26.17 -6.45 -7.03
C CYS A 7 -24.67 -6.35 -7.39
N ILE A 8 -23.90 -7.23 -6.82
CA ILE A 8 -22.45 -7.33 -7.06
C ILE A 8 -22.23 -8.48 -8.05
N ASN A 9 -21.46 -8.25 -9.10
CA ASN A 9 -21.09 -9.29 -10.06
C ASN A 9 -19.87 -10.09 -9.58
N ASP A 10 -19.50 -11.15 -10.32
CA ASP A 10 -18.37 -12.03 -9.99
C ASP A 10 -17.01 -11.33 -10.00
N ASP A 11 -16.93 -10.16 -10.67
CA ASP A 11 -15.73 -9.33 -10.68
C ASP A 11 -15.67 -8.34 -9.51
N GLY A 12 -16.69 -8.32 -8.63
CA GLY A 12 -16.77 -7.44 -7.46
C GLY A 12 -17.31 -6.04 -7.74
N PHE A 13 -17.86 -5.77 -8.94
CA PHE A 13 -18.44 -4.48 -9.27
C PHE A 13 -19.93 -4.42 -8.96
N ILE A 14 -20.42 -3.24 -8.61
CA ILE A 14 -21.85 -2.96 -8.49
C ILE A 14 -22.44 -2.96 -9.90
N ALA A 15 -23.07 -4.07 -10.28
CA ALA A 15 -23.69 -4.25 -11.59
C ALA A 15 -25.08 -3.59 -11.67
N LYS A 16 -25.83 -3.59 -10.56
CA LYS A 16 -27.16 -2.98 -10.45
C LYS A 16 -27.38 -2.35 -9.08
N ARG A 17 -28.12 -1.25 -9.07
CA ARG A 17 -28.70 -0.64 -7.88
C ARG A 17 -30.21 -0.52 -8.10
N LEU A 18 -30.99 -1.17 -7.26
CA LEU A 18 -32.45 -1.17 -7.35
C LEU A 18 -33.05 -0.49 -6.12
N SER A 19 -33.95 0.44 -6.35
CA SER A 19 -34.80 1.00 -5.31
C SER A 19 -36.03 0.11 -5.06
N PRO A 20 -36.68 0.19 -3.89
CA PRO A 20 -37.92 -0.56 -3.63
C PRO A 20 -39.05 -0.32 -4.65
N ASN A 21 -38.99 0.80 -5.38
CA ASN A 21 -39.99 1.17 -6.40
C ASN A 21 -39.65 0.67 -7.80
N ASP A 22 -38.45 0.09 -7.99
CA ASP A 22 -38.05 -0.41 -9.30
C ASP A 22 -38.79 -1.72 -9.63
N GLN A 23 -39.19 -1.85 -10.89
CA GLN A 23 -40.00 -2.98 -11.37
C GLN A 23 -39.36 -4.36 -11.08
N ASP A 24 -38.03 -4.44 -11.15
CA ASP A 24 -37.27 -5.66 -10.96
C ASP A 24 -36.95 -5.96 -9.48
N TYR A 25 -37.20 -5.02 -8.56
CA TYR A 25 -36.75 -5.12 -7.16
C TYR A 25 -37.16 -6.42 -6.49
N ASN A 26 -38.49 -6.68 -6.47
CA ASN A 26 -39.04 -7.85 -5.80
C ASN A 26 -38.60 -9.17 -6.45
N MET A 27 -38.44 -9.19 -7.76
CA MET A 27 -37.98 -10.37 -8.49
C MET A 27 -36.53 -10.70 -8.11
N VAL A 28 -35.63 -9.70 -8.14
CA VAL A 28 -34.21 -9.86 -7.79
C VAL A 28 -34.04 -10.23 -6.33
N LEU A 29 -34.78 -9.59 -5.43
CA LEU A 29 -34.76 -9.91 -4.00
C LEU A 29 -35.18 -11.36 -3.72
N LYS A 30 -36.26 -11.81 -4.35
CA LYS A 30 -36.73 -13.19 -4.20
C LYS A 30 -35.73 -14.20 -4.75
N GLN A 31 -35.13 -13.90 -5.90
CA GLN A 31 -34.11 -14.74 -6.50
C GLN A 31 -32.88 -14.86 -5.57
N ALA A 32 -32.34 -13.73 -5.10
CA ALA A 32 -31.17 -13.71 -4.21
C ALA A 32 -31.41 -14.47 -2.89
N ARG A 33 -32.64 -14.40 -2.34
CA ARG A 33 -33.02 -15.21 -1.17
C ARG A 33 -33.08 -16.71 -1.48
N SER A 34 -33.61 -17.09 -2.63
CA SER A 34 -33.70 -18.51 -3.02
C SER A 34 -32.34 -19.14 -3.37
N GLU A 35 -31.39 -18.33 -3.80
CA GLU A 35 -30.01 -18.73 -4.14
C GLU A 35 -29.04 -18.58 -2.96
N GLU A 36 -29.54 -18.13 -1.78
CA GLU A 36 -28.73 -17.86 -0.57
C GLU A 36 -27.56 -16.88 -0.83
N THR A 37 -27.73 -15.96 -1.77
CA THR A 37 -26.72 -14.93 -2.12
C THR A 37 -27.04 -13.56 -1.52
N LEU A 38 -28.17 -13.42 -0.81
CA LEU A 38 -28.58 -12.17 -0.17
C LEU A 38 -27.84 -11.95 1.14
N MET A 39 -27.14 -10.81 1.24
CA MET A 39 -26.69 -10.26 2.53
C MET A 39 -27.66 -9.16 2.94
N GLU A 40 -28.44 -9.39 3.99
CA GLU A 40 -29.42 -8.44 4.52
C GLU A 40 -28.83 -7.70 5.74
N LEU A 41 -28.78 -6.36 5.68
CA LEU A 41 -28.33 -5.55 6.79
C LEU A 41 -29.45 -5.44 7.83
N THR A 42 -29.11 -5.55 9.11
CA THR A 42 -30.06 -5.37 10.22
C THR A 42 -30.11 -3.90 10.64
N GLU A 43 -31.09 -3.55 11.48
CA GLU A 43 -31.20 -2.19 12.03
C GLU A 43 -29.88 -1.75 12.69
N GLY A 44 -29.44 -0.53 12.38
CA GLY A 44 -28.18 0.03 12.87
C GLY A 44 -26.92 -0.36 12.08
N GLN A 45 -27.03 -1.20 11.06
CA GLN A 45 -25.94 -1.52 10.14
C GLN A 45 -25.99 -0.67 8.87
N TYR A 46 -24.81 -0.29 8.41
CA TYR A 46 -24.64 0.55 7.21
C TYR A 46 -23.58 -0.04 6.30
N LEU A 47 -23.83 -0.06 5.01
CA LEU A 47 -22.83 -0.36 3.98
C LEU A 47 -22.17 0.94 3.53
N LEU A 48 -20.87 1.05 3.73
CA LEU A 48 -20.05 2.18 3.33
C LEU A 48 -18.98 1.75 2.33
N PRO A 49 -18.52 2.65 1.44
CA PRO A 49 -17.30 2.40 0.70
C PRO A 49 -16.14 2.16 1.66
N GLY A 50 -15.22 1.25 1.31
CA GLY A 50 -14.00 1.05 2.09
C GLY A 50 -13.14 2.31 2.11
N PHE A 51 -12.41 2.52 3.21
CA PHE A 51 -11.49 3.63 3.34
C PHE A 51 -10.29 3.45 2.40
N ILE A 52 -9.76 4.58 1.94
CA ILE A 52 -8.58 4.66 1.09
C ILE A 52 -7.52 5.46 1.85
N ASP A 53 -6.40 4.83 2.16
CA ASP A 53 -5.23 5.45 2.76
C ASP A 53 -4.16 5.63 1.67
N LEU A 54 -3.85 6.88 1.33
CA LEU A 54 -2.89 7.19 0.26
C LEU A 54 -1.46 7.40 0.77
N HIS A 55 -1.20 7.23 2.06
CA HIS A 55 0.15 7.38 2.60
C HIS A 55 0.31 6.62 3.92
N ILE A 56 0.91 5.44 3.89
CA ILE A 56 1.18 4.64 5.07
C ILE A 56 2.54 3.94 4.97
N HIS A 57 3.34 4.05 6.03
CA HIS A 57 4.61 3.34 6.17
C HIS A 57 4.39 1.97 6.80
N ALA A 58 4.34 0.92 5.98
CA ALA A 58 4.06 -0.42 6.45
C ALA A 58 5.05 -0.94 7.52
N PRO A 59 6.36 -0.72 7.40
CA PRO A 59 7.32 -1.21 8.40
C PRO A 59 7.20 -0.49 9.74
N GLN A 60 6.63 0.71 9.79
CA GLN A 60 6.49 1.48 11.03
C GLN A 60 5.31 1.02 11.89
N TRP A 61 4.53 0.04 11.44
CA TRP A 61 3.47 -0.56 12.24
C TRP A 61 3.97 -1.04 13.61
N ALA A 62 5.16 -1.66 13.66
CA ALA A 62 5.73 -2.19 14.89
C ALA A 62 6.21 -1.12 15.89
N GLN A 63 6.28 0.16 15.48
CA GLN A 63 6.65 1.29 16.36
C GLN A 63 5.55 2.35 16.47
N THR A 64 4.31 2.02 16.14
CA THR A 64 3.19 2.95 16.18
C THR A 64 3.11 3.68 17.53
N GLY A 65 3.11 5.02 17.51
CA GLY A 65 3.05 5.85 18.70
C GLY A 65 4.38 6.03 19.46
N THR A 66 5.50 5.50 18.95
CA THR A 66 6.79 5.59 19.63
C THR A 66 7.47 6.94 19.36
N ALA A 67 7.85 7.67 20.44
CA ALA A 67 8.70 8.85 20.42
C ALA A 67 8.27 9.95 19.45
N LEU A 68 6.96 10.24 19.38
CA LEU A 68 6.37 11.23 18.46
C LEU A 68 6.70 12.70 18.82
N ASP A 69 7.38 12.93 19.91
CA ASP A 69 7.85 14.22 20.41
C ASP A 69 9.26 14.60 19.91
N LEU A 70 9.95 13.70 19.21
CA LEU A 70 11.28 13.95 18.66
C LEU A 70 11.21 14.64 17.29
N PRO A 71 12.21 15.50 16.97
CA PRO A 71 12.40 15.98 15.60
C PRO A 71 12.56 14.83 14.61
N LEU A 72 12.07 15.01 13.37
CA LEU A 72 12.04 13.96 12.34
C LEU A 72 13.39 13.27 12.15
N TYR A 73 14.48 14.02 12.02
CA TYR A 73 15.83 13.48 11.81
C TYR A 73 16.26 12.56 12.94
N GLU A 74 16.04 12.97 14.20
CA GLU A 74 16.40 12.17 15.38
C GLU A 74 15.53 10.92 15.47
N TRP A 75 14.22 11.07 15.21
CA TRP A 75 13.27 9.96 15.22
C TRP A 75 13.59 8.91 14.16
N LEU A 76 13.92 9.34 12.94
CA LEU A 76 14.30 8.45 11.84
C LEU A 76 15.55 7.64 12.19
N ASN A 77 16.61 8.30 12.66
CA ASN A 77 17.88 7.65 12.91
C ASN A 77 17.89 6.78 14.19
N THR A 78 17.11 7.15 15.20
CA THR A 78 17.09 6.44 16.50
C THR A 78 16.13 5.25 16.48
N TYR A 79 14.98 5.37 15.85
CA TYR A 79 13.91 4.36 15.92
C TYR A 79 13.57 3.75 14.56
N THR A 80 13.33 4.58 13.55
CA THR A 80 12.72 4.14 12.29
C THR A 80 13.69 3.35 11.43
N PHE A 81 14.86 3.89 11.11
CA PHE A 81 15.84 3.19 10.26
C PHE A 81 16.34 1.89 10.89
N PRO A 82 16.65 1.83 12.21
CA PRO A 82 16.98 0.57 12.87
C PRO A 82 15.85 -0.47 12.85
N LEU A 83 14.58 -0.03 12.90
CA LEU A 83 13.44 -0.94 12.77
C LEU A 83 13.27 -1.41 11.32
N GLU A 84 13.26 -0.47 10.38
CA GLU A 84 13.06 -0.79 8.96
C GLU A 84 14.17 -1.71 8.41
N ALA A 85 15.41 -1.60 8.91
CA ALA A 85 16.50 -2.51 8.57
C ALA A 85 16.23 -3.98 8.95
N LYS A 86 15.40 -4.25 9.98
CA LYS A 86 15.04 -5.62 10.40
C LYS A 86 14.19 -6.34 9.38
N PHE A 87 13.57 -5.63 8.44
CA PHE A 87 12.78 -6.23 7.37
C PHE A 87 13.61 -6.95 6.30
N SER A 88 14.94 -6.95 6.43
CA SER A 88 15.80 -7.92 5.75
C SER A 88 15.53 -9.36 6.18
N ASP A 89 15.01 -9.57 7.40
CA ASP A 89 14.46 -10.85 7.86
C ASP A 89 13.02 -10.99 7.36
N ILE A 90 12.83 -11.93 6.43
CA ILE A 90 11.55 -12.19 5.79
C ILE A 90 10.50 -12.71 6.78
N THR A 91 10.90 -13.44 7.81
CA THR A 91 9.97 -13.93 8.84
C THR A 91 9.39 -12.76 9.65
N PHE A 92 10.26 -11.83 10.06
CA PHE A 92 9.84 -10.61 10.74
C PHE A 92 8.93 -9.73 9.85
N ALA A 93 9.28 -9.62 8.56
CA ALA A 93 8.49 -8.87 7.59
C ALA A 93 7.09 -9.49 7.41
N GLU A 94 6.99 -10.82 7.28
CA GLU A 94 5.74 -11.55 7.10
C GLU A 94 4.79 -11.37 8.29
N GLU A 95 5.29 -11.56 9.50
CA GLU A 95 4.51 -11.36 10.72
C GLU A 95 3.99 -9.92 10.81
N THR A 96 4.88 -8.94 10.65
CA THR A 96 4.52 -7.51 10.78
C THR A 96 3.52 -7.07 9.72
N TYR A 97 3.75 -7.39 8.46
CA TYR A 97 2.88 -7.00 7.35
C TYR A 97 1.53 -7.72 7.37
N SER A 98 1.51 -8.99 7.77
CA SER A 98 0.26 -9.73 7.95
C SER A 98 -0.64 -9.07 8.99
N HIS A 99 -0.09 -8.73 10.15
CA HIS A 99 -0.83 -8.03 11.21
C HIS A 99 -1.32 -6.65 10.77
N LEU A 100 -0.47 -5.89 10.08
CA LEU A 100 -0.84 -4.58 9.55
C LEU A 100 -2.04 -4.68 8.60
N VAL A 101 -1.95 -5.53 7.58
CA VAL A 101 -3.01 -5.64 6.55
C VAL A 101 -4.31 -6.16 7.15
N ASP A 102 -4.26 -7.14 8.07
CA ASP A 102 -5.44 -7.61 8.80
C ASP A 102 -6.09 -6.50 9.62
N THR A 103 -5.28 -5.70 10.31
CA THR A 103 -5.78 -4.58 11.13
C THR A 103 -6.43 -3.51 10.25
N LEU A 104 -5.80 -3.15 9.13
CA LEU A 104 -6.35 -2.15 8.20
C LEU A 104 -7.68 -2.62 7.60
N LEU A 105 -7.75 -3.86 7.12
CA LEU A 105 -8.98 -4.45 6.60
C LEU A 105 -10.06 -4.53 7.68
N GLY A 106 -9.71 -4.98 8.90
CA GLY A 106 -10.63 -5.06 10.03
C GLY A 106 -11.19 -3.68 10.45
N ASN A 107 -10.46 -2.59 10.18
CA ASN A 107 -10.91 -1.22 10.41
C ASN A 107 -11.49 -0.54 9.14
N GLY A 108 -11.69 -1.29 8.07
CA GLY A 108 -12.37 -0.81 6.86
C GLY A 108 -11.47 -0.15 5.82
N THR A 109 -10.13 -0.16 5.96
CA THR A 109 -9.20 0.35 4.97
C THR A 109 -8.96 -0.70 3.88
N THR A 110 -9.69 -0.60 2.78
CA THR A 110 -9.67 -1.58 1.68
C THR A 110 -8.67 -1.25 0.58
N THR A 111 -8.16 -0.02 0.55
CA THR A 111 -7.12 0.42 -0.38
C THR A 111 -6.04 1.17 0.39
N ALA A 112 -4.78 0.82 0.18
CA ALA A 112 -3.66 1.52 0.82
C ALA A 112 -2.48 1.70 -0.15
N LEU A 113 -1.84 2.90 -0.08
CA LEU A 113 -0.58 3.20 -0.73
C LEU A 113 0.54 3.10 0.29
N TYR A 114 1.38 2.10 0.11
CA TYR A 114 2.42 1.72 1.06
C TYR A 114 3.81 2.20 0.66
N PHE A 115 4.46 2.89 1.59
CA PHE A 115 5.91 2.88 1.71
C PHE A 115 6.32 1.56 2.38
N ALA A 116 7.08 0.70 1.68
CA ALA A 116 7.65 -0.50 2.29
C ALA A 116 9.07 -0.20 2.81
N THR A 117 10.07 -0.96 2.40
CA THR A 117 11.47 -0.77 2.79
C THR A 117 12.38 -0.74 1.56
N ILE A 118 13.70 -0.54 1.77
CA ILE A 118 14.70 -0.72 0.71
C ILE A 118 14.85 -2.19 0.27
N HIS A 119 14.42 -3.14 1.11
CA HIS A 119 14.54 -4.58 0.88
C HIS A 119 13.51 -5.05 -0.15
N GLU A 120 13.96 -5.43 -1.34
CA GLU A 120 13.09 -5.83 -2.46
C GLU A 120 12.17 -7.01 -2.08
N GLU A 121 12.73 -8.05 -1.42
CA GLU A 121 11.96 -9.25 -1.05
C GLU A 121 10.86 -8.95 -0.04
N ALA A 122 11.15 -8.15 0.98
CA ALA A 122 10.14 -7.75 1.96
C ALA A 122 9.07 -6.86 1.33
N SER A 123 9.45 -5.95 0.44
CA SER A 123 8.50 -5.10 -0.30
C SER A 123 7.59 -5.92 -1.21
N PHE A 124 8.13 -6.93 -1.88
CA PHE A 124 7.33 -7.85 -2.68
C PHE A 124 6.43 -8.76 -1.83
N LEU A 125 6.90 -9.18 -0.66
CA LEU A 125 6.09 -9.93 0.30
C LEU A 125 4.86 -9.14 0.75
N LEU A 126 5.00 -7.83 1.02
CA LEU A 126 3.84 -6.98 1.32
C LEU A 126 2.81 -6.98 0.19
N ALA A 127 3.26 -6.89 -1.06
CA ALA A 127 2.38 -6.96 -2.22
C ALA A 127 1.64 -8.31 -2.29
N LYS A 128 2.32 -9.43 -1.98
CA LYS A 128 1.70 -10.76 -1.90
C LYS A 128 0.66 -10.84 -0.80
N ILE A 129 0.96 -10.34 0.40
CA ILE A 129 0.03 -10.32 1.53
C ILE A 129 -1.23 -9.52 1.18
N CYS A 130 -1.09 -8.35 0.54
CA CYS A 130 -2.25 -7.59 0.05
C CYS A 130 -3.08 -8.41 -0.95
N ALA A 131 -2.42 -9.10 -1.90
CA ALA A 131 -3.09 -9.95 -2.88
C ALA A 131 -3.87 -11.09 -2.22
N GLU A 132 -3.25 -11.81 -1.29
CA GLU A 132 -3.82 -12.96 -0.60
C GLU A 132 -4.97 -12.59 0.33
N LYS A 133 -4.86 -11.45 1.04
CA LYS A 133 -5.89 -10.96 1.98
C LYS A 133 -7.01 -10.15 1.31
N GLY A 134 -6.91 -9.88 0.00
CA GLY A 134 -7.95 -9.18 -0.75
C GLY A 134 -7.94 -7.65 -0.58
N GLN A 135 -6.87 -7.05 -0.06
CA GLN A 135 -6.71 -5.60 -0.02
C GLN A 135 -6.17 -5.08 -1.36
N ARG A 136 -6.69 -3.97 -1.85
CA ARG A 136 -6.03 -3.24 -2.93
C ARG A 136 -4.78 -2.54 -2.40
N GLY A 137 -3.61 -3.02 -2.81
CA GLY A 137 -2.33 -2.47 -2.40
C GLY A 137 -1.62 -1.73 -3.54
N LEU A 138 -1.19 -0.50 -3.28
CA LEU A 138 -0.21 0.20 -4.11
C LEU A 138 1.09 0.18 -3.32
N VAL A 139 2.05 -0.65 -3.73
CA VAL A 139 3.24 -0.94 -2.90
C VAL A 139 4.49 -0.36 -3.54
N GLY A 140 5.27 0.36 -2.74
CA GLY A 140 6.52 0.96 -3.16
C GLY A 140 7.74 0.37 -2.44
N LYS A 141 8.71 -0.20 -3.21
CA LYS A 141 10.06 -0.41 -2.72
C LYS A 141 10.72 0.95 -2.56
N VAL A 142 11.15 1.26 -1.36
CA VAL A 142 11.80 2.54 -1.05
C VAL A 142 13.21 2.57 -1.67
N VAL A 143 13.62 3.74 -2.17
CA VAL A 143 14.97 4.04 -2.62
C VAL A 143 15.60 5.09 -1.73
N MET A 144 16.83 4.79 -1.27
CA MET A 144 17.67 5.63 -0.42
C MET A 144 19.12 5.33 -0.78
N ASP A 145 19.72 6.07 -1.72
CA ASP A 145 21.08 5.77 -2.24
C ASP A 145 22.14 6.81 -1.85
N ASP A 146 21.75 7.97 -1.30
CA ASP A 146 22.72 8.99 -0.89
C ASP A 146 23.49 8.55 0.36
N SER A 147 24.79 8.36 0.22
CA SER A 147 25.66 7.90 1.32
C SER A 147 25.99 8.97 2.35
N ALA A 148 25.76 10.23 2.05
CA ALA A 148 26.00 11.33 3.00
C ALA A 148 24.83 11.49 3.97
N GLU A 149 23.63 11.18 3.55
CA GLU A 149 22.39 11.47 4.28
C GLU A 149 21.71 10.23 4.88
N ASN A 150 22.14 9.02 4.47
CA ASN A 150 21.57 7.78 4.97
C ASN A 150 22.58 6.94 5.74
N PRO A 151 22.14 6.22 6.81
CA PRO A 151 23.03 5.35 7.56
C PRO A 151 23.48 4.13 6.72
N ASP A 152 24.73 3.72 6.89
CA ASP A 152 25.33 2.60 6.13
C ASP A 152 24.54 1.30 6.23
N PHE A 153 23.88 1.07 7.35
CA PHE A 153 23.12 -0.16 7.60
C PHE A 153 21.72 -0.14 6.96
N TYR A 154 21.25 1.01 6.47
CA TYR A 154 19.91 1.14 5.88
C TYR A 154 19.91 2.12 4.70
N ARG A 155 20.55 1.71 3.61
CA ARG A 155 20.54 2.39 2.31
C ARG A 155 20.77 1.39 1.18
N ASP A 156 20.41 1.76 -0.03
CA ASP A 156 20.76 0.97 -1.22
C ASP A 156 22.28 0.89 -1.38
N ALA A 157 22.80 -0.26 -1.79
CA ALA A 157 24.24 -0.49 -1.89
C ALA A 157 24.90 0.35 -2.99
N SER A 158 24.14 0.72 -4.00
CA SER A 158 24.57 1.57 -5.12
C SER A 158 23.37 2.11 -5.89
N LEU A 159 23.60 3.17 -6.68
CA LEU A 159 22.62 3.68 -7.65
C LEU A 159 22.11 2.58 -8.59
N GLU A 160 23.02 1.75 -9.11
CA GLU A 160 22.65 0.65 -10.02
C GLU A 160 21.70 -0.34 -9.37
N GLU A 161 21.98 -0.76 -8.13
CA GLU A 161 21.10 -1.67 -7.38
C GLU A 161 19.76 -1.03 -7.04
N ALA A 162 19.75 0.23 -6.65
CA ALA A 162 18.53 0.98 -6.39
C ALA A 162 17.58 1.01 -7.60
N LEU A 163 18.11 1.31 -8.80
CA LEU A 163 17.34 1.40 -10.04
C LEU A 163 16.93 0.01 -10.57
N THR A 164 17.88 -0.93 -10.64
CA THR A 164 17.58 -2.28 -11.14
C THR A 164 16.67 -3.06 -10.20
N GLY A 165 16.85 -2.92 -8.90
CA GLY A 165 15.95 -3.50 -7.89
C GLY A 165 14.54 -2.94 -7.99
N THR A 166 14.41 -1.64 -8.26
CA THR A 166 13.08 -1.03 -8.49
C THR A 166 12.42 -1.60 -9.76
N GLU A 167 13.15 -1.77 -10.85
CA GLU A 167 12.60 -2.38 -12.08
C GLU A 167 12.19 -3.84 -11.87
N ARG A 168 13.02 -4.66 -11.21
CA ARG A 168 12.66 -6.04 -10.87
C ARG A 168 11.39 -6.10 -10.01
N PHE A 169 11.31 -5.26 -8.99
CA PHE A 169 10.14 -5.14 -8.13
C PHE A 169 8.87 -4.81 -8.93
N ILE A 170 8.93 -3.80 -9.81
CA ILE A 170 7.80 -3.40 -10.66
C ILE A 170 7.32 -4.58 -11.52
N GLN A 171 8.24 -5.30 -12.15
CA GLN A 171 7.91 -6.44 -13.01
C GLN A 171 7.22 -7.56 -12.21
N ARG A 172 7.76 -7.89 -11.03
CA ARG A 172 7.20 -8.92 -10.14
C ARG A 172 5.78 -8.57 -9.68
N VAL A 173 5.56 -7.32 -9.26
CA VAL A 173 4.23 -6.89 -8.81
C VAL A 173 3.23 -6.82 -9.96
N LYS A 174 3.65 -6.38 -11.15
CA LYS A 174 2.79 -6.41 -12.34
C LYS A 174 2.38 -7.84 -12.73
N GLU A 175 3.28 -8.81 -12.57
CA GLU A 175 2.95 -10.21 -12.80
C GLU A 175 1.97 -10.74 -11.75
N LEU A 176 2.21 -10.45 -10.47
CA LEU A 176 1.31 -10.78 -9.37
C LEU A 176 -0.10 -10.18 -9.60
N ASN A 177 -0.16 -8.93 -10.07
CA ASN A 177 -1.43 -8.24 -10.29
C ASN A 177 -2.37 -8.96 -11.27
N LYS A 178 -1.83 -9.71 -12.23
CA LYS A 178 -2.64 -10.49 -13.18
C LYS A 178 -3.46 -11.59 -12.50
N THR A 179 -3.10 -11.97 -11.29
CA THR A 179 -3.79 -13.01 -10.51
C THR A 179 -4.77 -12.46 -9.49
N THR A 180 -4.85 -11.13 -9.35
CA THR A 180 -5.70 -10.47 -8.36
C THR A 180 -6.95 -9.85 -8.99
N LYS A 181 -8.09 -9.90 -8.29
CA LYS A 181 -9.33 -9.20 -8.70
C LYS A 181 -9.35 -7.74 -8.21
N GLN A 182 -8.90 -7.50 -6.98
CA GLN A 182 -8.91 -6.18 -6.36
C GLN A 182 -7.79 -5.26 -6.86
N GLY A 183 -6.73 -5.83 -7.41
CA GLY A 183 -5.55 -5.12 -7.89
C GLY A 183 -4.47 -4.90 -6.83
N VAL A 184 -3.21 -5.23 -7.21
CA VAL A 184 -2.01 -4.86 -6.45
C VAL A 184 -1.03 -4.23 -7.44
N TYR A 185 -0.58 -3.02 -7.17
CA TYR A 185 0.14 -2.19 -8.12
C TYR A 185 1.50 -1.75 -7.56
N PRO A 186 2.56 -1.73 -8.38
CA PRO A 186 3.84 -1.17 -7.98
C PRO A 186 3.83 0.35 -8.03
N VAL A 187 4.57 0.97 -7.12
CA VAL A 187 4.78 2.42 -7.08
C VAL A 187 6.28 2.71 -6.98
N VAL A 188 6.79 3.64 -7.76
CA VAL A 188 8.16 4.12 -7.63
C VAL A 188 8.24 5.03 -6.41
N THR A 189 9.19 4.74 -5.50
CA THR A 189 9.19 5.37 -4.18
C THR A 189 10.58 5.86 -3.77
N PRO A 190 11.07 6.99 -4.33
CA PRO A 190 12.15 7.73 -3.67
C PRO A 190 11.65 8.17 -2.29
N ARG A 191 12.38 7.87 -1.22
CA ARG A 191 11.88 8.18 0.14
C ARG A 191 11.57 9.67 0.28
N PHE A 192 12.54 10.51 0.00
CA PHE A 192 12.44 11.97 -0.10
C PHE A 192 13.74 12.52 -0.72
N VAL A 193 13.74 13.77 -1.14
CA VAL A 193 14.88 14.38 -1.86
C VAL A 193 16.22 14.18 -1.14
N PRO A 194 16.35 14.45 0.18
CA PRO A 194 17.63 14.29 0.87
C PRO A 194 18.19 12.87 0.88
N SER A 195 17.37 11.84 0.82
CA SER A 195 17.82 10.44 0.88
C SER A 195 18.27 9.88 -0.46
N CYS A 196 18.09 10.63 -1.54
CA CYS A 196 18.34 10.16 -2.89
C CYS A 196 19.33 11.07 -3.63
N THR A 197 20.26 10.49 -4.36
CA THR A 197 21.08 11.26 -5.31
C THR A 197 20.22 11.83 -6.45
N SER A 198 20.66 12.91 -7.07
CA SER A 198 19.97 13.47 -8.24
C SER A 198 19.86 12.45 -9.38
N GLU A 199 20.87 11.62 -9.56
CA GLU A 199 20.92 10.55 -10.55
C GLU A 199 19.86 9.46 -10.25
N ALA A 200 19.64 9.13 -8.96
CA ALA A 200 18.57 8.21 -8.57
C ALA A 200 17.20 8.79 -8.85
N LEU A 201 16.96 10.05 -8.49
CA LEU A 201 15.68 10.72 -8.75
C LEU A 201 15.36 10.78 -10.26
N GLU A 202 16.35 11.14 -11.09
CA GLU A 202 16.19 11.15 -12.55
C GLU A 202 15.95 9.75 -13.11
N GLY A 203 16.71 8.75 -12.65
CA GLY A 203 16.56 7.35 -13.03
C GLY A 203 15.18 6.79 -12.67
N LEU A 204 14.71 7.04 -11.45
CA LEU A 204 13.38 6.63 -10.97
C LEU A 204 12.27 7.28 -11.78
N GLY A 205 12.39 8.56 -12.15
CA GLY A 205 11.44 9.23 -13.04
C GLY A 205 11.35 8.57 -14.41
N LYS A 206 12.49 8.19 -15.00
CA LYS A 206 12.52 7.44 -16.26
C LYS A 206 11.89 6.05 -16.15
N ILE A 207 12.14 5.35 -15.03
CA ILE A 207 11.54 4.04 -14.75
C ILE A 207 10.02 4.17 -14.61
N ALA A 208 9.53 5.15 -13.87
CA ALA A 208 8.10 5.39 -13.72
C ALA A 208 7.40 5.64 -15.07
N ALA A 209 7.99 6.51 -15.90
CA ALA A 209 7.48 6.78 -17.25
C ALA A 209 7.53 5.55 -18.17
N LYS A 210 8.64 4.79 -18.16
CA LYS A 210 8.81 3.56 -18.95
C LYS A 210 7.77 2.51 -18.62
N HIS A 211 7.44 2.37 -17.34
CA HIS A 211 6.55 1.33 -16.85
C HIS A 211 5.10 1.79 -16.67
N ASP A 212 4.81 3.07 -16.89
CA ASP A 212 3.50 3.68 -16.64
C ASP A 212 2.98 3.35 -15.23
N VAL A 213 3.75 3.77 -14.22
CA VAL A 213 3.45 3.57 -12.80
C VAL A 213 3.51 4.87 -12.03
N HIS A 214 2.78 4.94 -10.92
CA HIS A 214 2.77 6.10 -10.06
C HIS A 214 4.10 6.29 -9.32
N ILE A 215 4.32 7.53 -8.86
CA ILE A 215 5.43 7.89 -7.98
C ILE A 215 4.83 8.40 -6.66
N THR A 216 5.43 8.03 -5.54
CA THR A 216 5.13 8.61 -4.23
C THR A 216 6.43 8.97 -3.51
N SER A 217 6.40 10.02 -2.73
CA SER A 217 7.54 10.51 -1.95
C SER A 217 7.05 11.42 -0.83
N HIS A 218 7.96 12.03 -0.09
CA HIS A 218 7.66 13.07 0.89
C HIS A 218 8.17 14.42 0.40
N CYS A 219 7.44 15.47 0.74
CA CYS A 219 7.78 16.84 0.39
C CYS A 219 7.43 17.77 1.56
N SER A 220 8.34 18.67 1.92
CA SER A 220 8.12 19.70 2.94
C SER A 220 7.70 19.18 4.31
N GLU A 221 8.18 17.99 4.70
CA GLU A 221 7.81 17.32 5.96
C GLU A 221 8.50 17.95 7.18
N SER A 222 9.70 18.50 6.98
CA SER A 222 10.48 19.15 8.04
C SER A 222 11.41 20.21 7.47
N ASP A 223 12.01 21.02 8.36
CA ASP A 223 13.02 22.01 7.99
C ASP A 223 14.23 21.39 7.27
N TRP A 224 14.56 20.15 7.56
CA TRP A 224 15.61 19.39 6.88
C TRP A 224 15.37 19.29 5.36
N HIS A 225 14.12 19.19 4.93
CA HIS A 225 13.75 19.18 3.50
C HIS A 225 13.88 20.54 2.81
N THR A 226 13.93 21.64 3.59
CA THR A 226 13.87 23.01 3.06
C THR A 226 15.25 23.68 2.93
N ILE A 227 16.28 23.09 3.50
CA ILE A 227 17.62 23.71 3.60
C ILE A 227 18.58 23.21 2.48
N MET A 228 18.16 22.24 1.65
CA MET A 228 18.98 21.66 0.58
C MET A 228 18.63 22.18 -0.80
#